data_13ec42c140124e7cb7d898ae9520cc6e
#
_entry.id   13ec42c140124e7cb7d898ae9520cc6e
#
_cell.length_a   1.000
_cell.length_b   1.000
_cell.length_c   1.000
_cell.angle_alpha   90.00
_cell.angle_beta   90.00
_cell.angle_gamma   90.00
#
_symmetry.space_group_name_H-M   'P 1'
#
loop_
_entity.id
_entity.type
_entity.pdbx_description
1 polymer ?
#
loop_
_entity_poly.entity_id
_entity_poly.type
_entity_poly.pdbx_seq_one_letter_code
_entity_poly.pdbx_strand_id
1 'polypeptide(L)'
;YKRQSQARNVDARILGGELGAAYALTSNWTADGTLAYAWGKNTTDGTALPQMPPLEARFGLTYVEGDWSAGGLWRVVAHQGRIAENQGNVVGYDFDESPGFAVFSLNGAYKLSKHLKVSTGVDNLFDKDYAEHLNLAGNAGFGYPANDPESIHEPGRTFWTKVDFAF
;
A
#
# COMPACT_ATOMS: atom_id res chain seq x y z
N TYR A 1 -27.15 -1.09 -21.79
CA TYR A 1 -25.98 -1.28 -22.67
C TYR A 1 -25.01 -2.21 -21.95
N LYS A 2 -24.80 -3.43 -22.47
CA LYS A 2 -23.73 -4.31 -22.00
C LYS A 2 -22.43 -3.74 -22.53
N ARG A 3 -21.54 -3.24 -21.66
CA ARG A 3 -20.15 -2.95 -22.04
C ARG A 3 -19.51 -4.28 -22.47
N GLN A 4 -19.15 -4.41 -23.74
CA GLN A 4 -18.33 -5.52 -24.20
C GLN A 4 -16.86 -5.19 -23.86
N SER A 5 -16.22 -6.09 -23.10
CA SER A 5 -14.77 -6.04 -22.95
C SER A 5 -14.12 -6.67 -24.17
N GLN A 6 -13.11 -6.02 -24.73
CA GLN A 6 -12.30 -6.54 -25.82
C GLN A 6 -10.89 -6.81 -25.30
N ALA A 7 -10.45 -8.05 -25.36
CA ALA A 7 -9.08 -8.41 -25.05
C ALA A 7 -8.21 -8.35 -26.31
N ARG A 8 -7.02 -7.77 -26.20
CA ARG A 8 -5.99 -7.76 -27.24
C ARG A 8 -4.61 -7.91 -26.65
N ASN A 9 -3.67 -8.45 -27.42
CA ASN A 9 -2.27 -8.46 -27.02
C ASN A 9 -1.63 -7.12 -27.35
N VAL A 10 -0.76 -6.65 -26.47
CA VAL A 10 0.06 -5.47 -26.65
C VAL A 10 1.50 -5.78 -26.28
N ASP A 11 2.44 -5.14 -26.94
CA ASP A 11 3.83 -5.13 -26.51
C ASP A 11 4.00 -4.09 -25.42
N ALA A 12 4.69 -4.47 -24.34
CA ALA A 12 4.91 -3.61 -23.21
C ALA A 12 6.37 -3.61 -22.76
N ARG A 13 6.80 -2.49 -22.21
CA ARG A 13 8.09 -2.36 -21.53
C ARG A 13 7.84 -1.94 -20.08
N ILE A 14 8.37 -2.72 -19.15
CA ILE A 14 8.31 -2.45 -17.71
C ILE A 14 9.73 -2.32 -17.18
N LEU A 15 9.97 -1.31 -16.37
CA LEU A 15 11.21 -1.06 -15.63
C LEU A 15 10.84 -0.75 -14.19
N GLY A 16 11.66 -1.16 -13.24
CA GLY A 16 11.43 -0.87 -11.85
C GLY A 16 12.65 -1.20 -11.00
N GLY A 17 12.59 -0.81 -9.76
CA GLY A 17 13.61 -1.10 -8.78
C GLY A 17 13.11 -0.90 -7.37
N GLU A 18 13.74 -1.59 -6.46
CA GLU A 18 13.52 -1.48 -5.03
C GLU A 18 14.84 -1.23 -4.32
N LEU A 19 14.81 -0.38 -3.31
CA LEU A 19 15.93 -0.12 -2.42
C LEU A 19 15.44 -0.28 -0.97
N GLY A 20 16.19 -1.00 -0.16
CA GLY A 20 15.91 -1.15 1.26
C GLY A 20 17.19 -1.03 2.08
N ALA A 21 17.11 -0.40 3.23
CA ALA A 21 18.19 -0.28 4.18
C ALA A 21 17.65 -0.33 5.62
N ALA A 22 18.47 -0.86 6.52
CA ALA A 22 18.24 -0.77 7.96
C ALA A 22 19.53 -0.38 8.65
N TYR A 23 19.43 0.45 9.67
CA TYR A 23 20.58 0.98 10.42
C TYR A 23 20.28 1.00 11.92
N ALA A 24 21.16 0.40 12.71
CA ALA A 24 21.12 0.49 14.16
C ALA A 24 21.65 1.87 14.61
N LEU A 25 20.72 2.74 15.03
CA LEU A 25 21.06 4.08 15.55
C LEU A 25 21.76 3.99 16.90
N THR A 26 21.30 3.07 17.74
CA THR A 26 21.85 2.73 19.04
C THR A 26 21.69 1.22 19.30
N SER A 27 22.06 0.74 20.48
CA SER A 27 21.80 -0.66 20.89
C SER A 27 20.30 -0.99 20.94
N ASN A 28 19.43 0.00 21.10
CA ASN A 28 18.00 -0.16 21.30
C ASN A 28 17.17 0.33 20.12
N TRP A 29 17.69 1.27 19.33
CA TRP A 29 16.97 1.90 18.21
C TRP A 29 17.46 1.43 16.86
N THR A 30 16.55 0.99 16.03
CA THR A 30 16.80 0.66 14.62
C THR A 30 15.86 1.49 13.74
N ALA A 31 16.44 2.15 12.75
CA ALA A 31 15.70 2.79 11.66
C ALA A 31 15.80 1.91 10.42
N ASP A 32 14.72 1.78 9.67
CA ASP A 32 14.70 1.12 8.38
C ASP A 32 13.92 1.93 7.35
N GLY A 33 14.17 1.66 6.10
CA GLY A 33 13.47 2.32 5.02
C GLY A 33 13.49 1.50 3.75
N THR A 34 12.41 1.63 2.98
CA THR A 34 12.29 1.04 1.65
C THR A 34 11.77 2.07 0.67
N LEU A 35 12.19 1.96 -0.57
CA LEU A 35 11.72 2.75 -1.70
C LEU A 35 11.47 1.79 -2.85
N ALA A 36 10.26 1.83 -3.43
CA ALA A 36 9.87 1.00 -4.56
C ALA A 36 9.30 1.86 -5.69
N TYR A 37 9.74 1.62 -6.91
CA TYR A 37 9.26 2.31 -8.10
C TYR A 37 9.08 1.35 -9.26
N ALA A 38 7.96 1.48 -9.96
CA ALA A 38 7.71 0.77 -11.21
C ALA A 38 7.22 1.76 -12.29
N TRP A 39 7.70 1.53 -13.52
CA TRP A 39 7.34 2.29 -14.67
C TRP A 39 6.97 1.35 -15.81
N GLY A 40 5.86 1.61 -16.49
CA GLY A 40 5.38 0.81 -17.59
C GLY A 40 4.97 1.66 -18.79
N LYS A 41 5.22 1.13 -20.00
CA LYS A 41 4.78 1.70 -21.27
C LYS A 41 4.22 0.60 -22.16
N ASN A 42 3.03 0.82 -22.69
CA ASN A 42 2.48 0.08 -23.82
C ASN A 42 3.16 0.59 -25.08
N THR A 43 4.04 -0.20 -25.67
CA THR A 43 4.83 0.19 -26.83
C THR A 43 4.06 0.07 -28.14
N THR A 44 3.00 -0.73 -28.16
CA THR A 44 2.09 -0.85 -29.31
C THR A 44 1.33 0.45 -29.57
N ASP A 45 0.81 1.08 -28.52
CA ASP A 45 -0.01 2.29 -28.65
C ASP A 45 0.75 3.56 -28.25
N GLY A 46 1.94 3.44 -27.66
CA GLY A 46 2.74 4.58 -27.20
C GLY A 46 2.25 5.22 -25.89
N THR A 47 1.29 4.60 -25.20
CA THR A 47 0.65 5.10 -23.97
C THR A 47 1.34 4.61 -22.69
N ALA A 48 0.90 5.08 -21.51
CA ALA A 48 1.25 4.45 -20.25
C ALA A 48 0.75 2.99 -20.24
N LEU A 49 1.45 2.11 -19.50
CA LEU A 49 0.92 0.79 -19.22
C LEU A 49 -0.04 0.92 -18.03
N PRO A 50 -1.28 0.41 -18.14
CA PRO A 50 -2.24 0.49 -17.05
C PRO A 50 -1.82 -0.37 -15.85
N GLN A 51 -2.41 -0.10 -14.69
CA GLN A 51 -2.22 -0.86 -13.46
C GLN A 51 -0.76 -0.89 -12.98
N MET A 52 -0.06 0.24 -13.13
CA MET A 52 1.29 0.40 -12.60
C MET A 52 1.23 1.05 -11.21
N PRO A 53 1.88 0.45 -10.19
CA PRO A 53 1.90 1.03 -8.86
C PRO A 53 2.64 2.37 -8.85
N PRO A 54 2.21 3.34 -8.03
CA PRO A 54 2.93 4.59 -7.81
C PRO A 54 4.25 4.36 -7.08
N LEU A 55 5.10 5.38 -7.05
CA LEU A 55 6.29 5.39 -6.18
C LEU A 55 5.84 5.31 -4.72
N GLU A 56 6.43 4.38 -3.98
CA GLU A 56 6.16 4.17 -2.57
C GLU A 56 7.45 4.22 -1.75
N ALA A 57 7.40 4.89 -0.62
CA ALA A 57 8.43 4.88 0.41
C ALA A 57 7.84 4.46 1.76
N ARG A 58 8.60 3.68 2.51
CA ARG A 58 8.29 3.30 3.90
C ARG A 58 9.46 3.63 4.79
N PHE A 59 9.18 4.17 5.96
CA PHE A 59 10.17 4.50 6.99
C PHE A 59 9.72 3.88 8.30
N GLY A 60 10.55 3.00 8.84
CA GLY A 60 10.35 2.32 10.11
C GLY A 60 11.28 2.87 11.18
N LEU A 61 10.81 2.95 12.40
CA LEU A 61 11.62 3.19 13.58
C LEU A 61 11.17 2.22 14.66
N THR A 62 12.10 1.41 15.16
CA THR A 62 11.83 0.39 16.16
C THR A 62 12.74 0.57 17.37
N TYR A 63 12.15 0.51 18.55
CA TYR A 63 12.83 0.47 19.84
C TYR A 63 12.66 -0.89 20.49
N VAL A 64 13.74 -1.43 21.04
CA VAL A 64 13.72 -2.70 21.79
C VAL A 64 14.54 -2.55 23.06
N GLU A 65 13.96 -2.88 24.20
CA GLU A 65 14.63 -2.93 25.49
C GLU A 65 14.07 -4.05 26.36
N GLY A 66 14.92 -5.02 26.66
CA GLY A 66 14.50 -6.21 27.44
C GLY A 66 13.33 -6.93 26.77
N ASP A 67 12.21 -7.00 27.48
CA ASP A 67 10.99 -7.65 27.02
C ASP A 67 10.05 -6.72 26.23
N TRP A 68 10.36 -5.43 26.16
CA TRP A 68 9.55 -4.41 25.49
C TRP A 68 10.04 -4.13 24.09
N SER A 69 9.11 -3.90 23.19
CA SER A 69 9.37 -3.27 21.90
C SER A 69 8.27 -2.30 21.52
N ALA A 70 8.65 -1.24 20.84
CA ALA A 70 7.71 -0.27 20.26
C ALA A 70 8.20 0.10 18.86
N GLY A 71 7.28 0.39 17.95
CA GLY A 71 7.64 0.75 16.58
C GLY A 71 6.64 1.71 15.97
N GLY A 72 7.15 2.51 15.04
CA GLY A 72 6.35 3.36 14.17
C GLY A 72 6.69 3.08 12.72
N LEU A 73 5.68 3.11 11.86
CA LEU A 73 5.80 2.98 10.41
C LEU A 73 5.14 4.17 9.74
N TRP A 74 5.88 4.86 8.91
CA TRP A 74 5.37 5.90 8.04
C TRP A 74 5.44 5.42 6.59
N ARG A 75 4.30 5.28 5.94
CA ARG A 75 4.15 4.91 4.55
C ARG A 75 3.72 6.12 3.74
N VAL A 76 4.44 6.42 2.67
CA VAL A 76 4.19 7.54 1.77
C VAL A 76 4.09 7.02 0.35
N VAL A 77 2.99 7.32 -0.30
CA VAL A 77 2.69 6.91 -1.69
C VAL A 77 2.49 8.17 -2.52
N ALA A 78 3.20 8.24 -3.64
CA ALA A 78 3.10 9.37 -4.54
C ALA A 78 1.80 9.35 -5.34
N HIS A 79 1.42 10.50 -5.88
CA HIS A 79 0.37 10.60 -6.89
C HIS A 79 0.71 9.75 -8.12
N GLN A 80 -0.27 8.99 -8.63
CA GLN A 80 -0.15 8.26 -9.89
C GLN A 80 -0.97 8.97 -10.98
N GLY A 81 -0.27 9.75 -11.80
CA GLY A 81 -0.84 10.44 -12.97
C GLY A 81 -0.51 9.78 -14.30
N ARG A 82 0.24 8.66 -14.28
CA ARG A 82 0.55 7.89 -15.48
C ARG A 82 -0.43 6.75 -15.63
N ILE A 83 -1.57 7.03 -16.22
CA ILE A 83 -2.67 6.09 -16.41
C ILE A 83 -2.92 5.81 -17.89
N ALA A 84 -3.61 4.72 -18.17
CA ALA A 84 -4.21 4.41 -19.46
C ALA A 84 -5.72 4.21 -19.24
N GLU A 85 -6.44 5.32 -19.28
CA GLU A 85 -7.87 5.36 -18.92
C GLU A 85 -8.69 4.30 -19.67
N ASN A 86 -9.55 3.59 -18.94
CA ASN A 86 -10.36 2.47 -19.42
C ASN A 86 -9.56 1.27 -19.99
N GLN A 87 -8.25 1.20 -19.75
CA GLN A 87 -7.41 0.06 -20.09
C GLN A 87 -6.95 -0.64 -18.82
N GLY A 88 -6.73 -1.94 -18.92
CA GLY A 88 -6.33 -2.74 -17.77
C GLY A 88 -6.05 -4.19 -18.14
N ASN A 89 -6.14 -5.02 -17.14
CA ASN A 89 -5.96 -6.46 -17.26
C ASN A 89 -7.22 -7.21 -16.75
N VAL A 90 -7.11 -8.52 -16.55
CA VAL A 90 -8.23 -9.35 -16.07
C VAL A 90 -8.70 -8.94 -14.66
N VAL A 91 -7.81 -8.35 -13.87
CA VAL A 91 -8.08 -8.02 -12.45
C VAL A 91 -8.64 -6.61 -12.29
N GLY A 92 -8.16 -5.64 -13.05
CA GLY A 92 -8.56 -4.25 -12.90
C GLY A 92 -8.19 -3.39 -14.10
N TYR A 93 -8.62 -2.15 -14.09
CA TYR A 93 -8.33 -1.16 -15.13
C TYR A 93 -8.16 0.23 -14.50
N ASP A 94 -7.41 1.09 -15.19
CA ASP A 94 -7.27 2.49 -14.81
C ASP A 94 -8.55 3.23 -15.21
N PHE A 95 -9.15 3.93 -14.26
CA PHE A 95 -10.35 4.76 -14.53
C PHE A 95 -10.11 6.22 -14.18
N ASP A 96 -9.13 6.52 -13.32
CA ASP A 96 -8.71 7.88 -12.99
C ASP A 96 -7.28 7.87 -12.41
N GLU A 97 -6.67 9.04 -12.34
CA GLU A 97 -5.46 9.28 -11.56
C GLU A 97 -5.75 9.08 -10.07
N SER A 98 -4.76 8.63 -9.32
CA SER A 98 -4.92 8.48 -7.88
C SER A 98 -4.08 9.50 -7.11
N PRO A 99 -4.67 10.21 -6.14
CA PRO A 99 -3.93 11.13 -5.29
C PRO A 99 -2.90 10.37 -4.44
N GLY A 100 -1.76 11.01 -4.19
CA GLY A 100 -0.80 10.52 -3.21
C GLY A 100 -1.36 10.59 -1.80
N PHE A 101 -0.84 9.74 -0.92
CA PHE A 101 -1.21 9.73 0.49
C PHE A 101 -0.04 9.40 1.40
N ALA A 102 -0.21 9.66 2.67
CA ALA A 102 0.71 9.24 3.71
C ALA A 102 -0.09 8.74 4.92
N VAL A 103 0.30 7.57 5.44
CA VAL A 103 -0.30 6.95 6.62
C VAL A 103 0.77 6.59 7.63
N PHE A 104 0.42 6.70 8.90
CA PHE A 104 1.30 6.42 10.00
C PHE A 104 0.67 5.38 10.92
N SER A 105 1.44 4.36 11.30
CA SER A 105 1.02 3.28 12.19
C SER A 105 1.97 3.18 13.38
N LEU A 106 1.44 2.79 14.53
CA LEU A 106 2.20 2.53 15.75
C LEU A 106 1.91 1.12 16.25
N ASN A 107 2.93 0.50 16.82
CA ASN A 107 2.76 -0.79 17.48
C ASN A 107 3.66 -0.90 18.72
N GLY A 108 3.32 -1.83 19.58
CA GLY A 108 4.11 -2.19 20.74
C GLY A 108 3.93 -3.66 21.06
N ALA A 109 4.91 -4.25 21.70
CA ALA A 109 4.82 -5.63 22.14
C ALA A 109 5.53 -5.83 23.49
N TYR A 110 5.06 -6.81 24.24
CA TYR A 110 5.67 -7.24 25.48
C TYR A 110 5.75 -8.76 25.55
N LYS A 111 6.94 -9.28 25.90
CA LYS A 111 7.16 -10.70 26.15
C LYS A 111 6.81 -11.01 27.63
N LEU A 112 5.63 -11.57 27.85
CA LEU A 112 5.18 -11.99 29.16
C LEU A 112 5.97 -13.17 29.73
N SER A 113 6.46 -14.03 28.83
CA SER A 113 7.34 -15.17 29.15
C SER A 113 8.10 -15.60 27.91
N LYS A 114 8.97 -16.62 28.04
CA LYS A 114 9.65 -17.26 26.89
C LYS A 114 8.67 -17.89 25.88
N HIS A 115 7.43 -18.13 26.29
CA HIS A 115 6.39 -18.78 25.48
C HIS A 115 5.27 -17.84 25.03
N LEU A 116 5.15 -16.65 25.63
CA LEU A 116 4.00 -15.78 25.42
C LEU A 116 4.44 -14.34 25.15
N LYS A 117 4.02 -13.82 24.00
CA LYS A 117 4.20 -12.43 23.60
C LYS A 117 2.84 -11.83 23.23
N VAL A 118 2.57 -10.63 23.69
CA VAL A 118 1.40 -9.85 23.32
C VAL A 118 1.89 -8.63 22.53
N SER A 119 1.25 -8.39 21.41
CA SER A 119 1.49 -7.22 20.56
C SER A 119 0.19 -6.48 20.33
N THR A 120 0.23 -5.15 20.27
CA THR A 120 -0.91 -4.31 19.94
C THR A 120 -0.46 -3.17 19.05
N GLY A 121 -1.38 -2.65 18.29
CA GLY A 121 -1.07 -1.52 17.40
C GLY A 121 -2.30 -0.79 16.92
N VAL A 122 -2.02 0.30 16.25
CA VAL A 122 -2.98 1.10 15.53
C VAL A 122 -2.44 1.38 14.15
N ASP A 123 -3.17 0.97 13.14
CA ASP A 123 -2.89 1.30 11.74
C ASP A 123 -3.69 2.54 11.35
N ASN A 124 -3.09 3.35 10.45
CA ASN A 124 -3.68 4.61 10.01
C ASN A 124 -4.08 5.50 11.20
N LEU A 125 -3.11 5.81 12.06
CA LEU A 125 -3.31 6.54 13.33
C LEU A 125 -4.13 7.83 13.18
N PHE A 126 -3.94 8.55 12.07
CA PHE A 126 -4.57 9.84 11.82
C PHE A 126 -5.90 9.73 11.08
N ASP A 127 -6.41 8.50 10.87
CA ASP A 127 -7.68 8.24 10.19
C ASP A 127 -7.75 8.86 8.79
N LYS A 128 -6.64 8.77 8.05
CA LYS A 128 -6.56 9.28 6.68
C LYS A 128 -7.46 8.46 5.79
N ASP A 129 -8.36 9.13 5.10
CA ASP A 129 -9.16 8.55 4.04
C ASP A 129 -8.35 8.47 2.74
N TYR A 130 -8.16 7.26 2.19
CA TYR A 130 -7.37 7.02 1.00
C TYR A 130 -7.75 5.71 0.30
N ALA A 131 -7.39 5.61 -0.97
CA ALA A 131 -7.46 4.38 -1.74
C ALA A 131 -6.12 4.11 -2.42
N GLU A 132 -5.79 2.85 -2.61
CA GLU A 132 -4.65 2.44 -3.43
C GLU A 132 -4.97 2.61 -4.92
N HIS A 133 -3.96 2.96 -5.72
CA HIS A 133 -4.14 3.06 -7.18
C HIS A 133 -4.66 1.77 -7.82
N LEU A 134 -4.25 0.62 -7.28
CA LEU A 134 -4.61 -0.69 -7.80
C LEU A 134 -5.91 -1.25 -7.24
N ASN A 135 -6.60 -0.52 -6.37
CA ASN A 135 -7.89 -0.95 -5.85
C ASN A 135 -8.94 -0.97 -6.96
N LEU A 136 -9.85 -1.92 -6.84
CA LEU A 136 -10.99 -2.01 -7.75
C LEU A 136 -11.93 -0.83 -7.59
N ALA A 137 -12.62 -0.46 -8.66
CA ALA A 137 -13.70 0.50 -8.57
C ALA A 137 -14.84 -0.06 -7.71
N GLY A 138 -15.34 0.77 -6.81
CA GLY A 138 -16.56 0.50 -6.06
C GLY A 138 -17.77 0.42 -6.98
N ASN A 139 -18.88 -0.12 -6.48
CA ASN A 139 -20.14 -0.21 -7.21
C ASN A 139 -21.32 0.25 -6.36
N ALA A 140 -22.44 0.57 -7.00
CA ALA A 140 -23.62 1.10 -6.34
C ALA A 140 -24.20 0.18 -5.25
N GLY A 141 -23.96 -1.14 -5.32
CA GLY A 141 -24.37 -2.10 -4.29
C GLY A 141 -23.62 -1.91 -2.96
N PHE A 142 -22.48 -1.25 -2.99
CA PHE A 142 -21.66 -0.89 -1.81
C PHE A 142 -21.66 0.61 -1.52
N GLY A 143 -22.61 1.37 -2.09
CA GLY A 143 -22.77 2.79 -1.83
C GLY A 143 -21.89 3.72 -2.66
N TYR A 144 -21.14 3.21 -3.65
CA TYR A 144 -20.33 4.01 -4.55
C TYR A 144 -21.16 4.60 -5.69
N PRO A 145 -20.77 5.78 -6.25
CA PRO A 145 -21.50 6.40 -7.36
C PRO A 145 -21.57 5.47 -8.58
N ALA A 146 -22.74 5.35 -9.19
CA ALA A 146 -22.92 4.46 -10.35
C ALA A 146 -22.29 4.99 -11.64
N ASN A 147 -22.14 6.32 -11.76
CA ASN A 147 -21.69 7.01 -12.96
C ASN A 147 -20.31 7.67 -12.82
N ASP A 148 -19.72 7.63 -11.64
CA ASP A 148 -18.41 8.20 -11.32
C ASP A 148 -17.62 7.14 -10.54
N PRO A 149 -16.79 6.33 -11.23
CA PRO A 149 -16.09 5.24 -10.59
C PRO A 149 -15.03 5.80 -9.63
N GLU A 150 -15.12 5.40 -8.37
CA GLU A 150 -14.13 5.66 -7.33
C GLU A 150 -13.49 4.35 -6.89
N SER A 151 -12.21 4.38 -6.52
CA SER A 151 -11.53 3.23 -5.92
C SER A 151 -12.16 2.88 -4.57
N ILE A 152 -12.23 1.59 -4.27
CA ILE A 152 -12.58 1.13 -2.92
C ILE A 152 -11.54 1.67 -1.94
N HIS A 153 -12.00 2.39 -0.92
CA HIS A 153 -11.13 2.98 0.08
C HIS A 153 -10.56 1.92 1.03
N GLU A 154 -9.36 2.18 1.51
CA GLU A 154 -8.73 1.39 2.54
C GLU A 154 -9.40 1.61 3.90
N PRO A 155 -9.25 0.66 4.85
CA PRO A 155 -9.77 0.85 6.20
C PRO A 155 -9.22 2.11 6.86
N GLY A 156 -10.08 2.84 7.55
CA GLY A 156 -9.69 3.94 8.41
C GLY A 156 -8.84 3.46 9.59
N ARG A 157 -8.74 4.26 10.64
CA ARG A 157 -7.98 3.89 11.83
C ARG A 157 -8.44 2.56 12.42
N THR A 158 -7.51 1.61 12.49
CA THR A 158 -7.78 0.24 12.92
C THR A 158 -6.90 -0.12 14.11
N PHE A 159 -7.52 -0.56 15.22
CA PHE A 159 -6.81 -1.09 16.38
C PHE A 159 -6.76 -2.60 16.29
N TRP A 160 -5.63 -3.19 16.64
CA TRP A 160 -5.45 -4.63 16.63
C TRP A 160 -4.65 -5.13 17.84
N THR A 161 -4.86 -6.38 18.20
CA THR A 161 -4.08 -7.08 19.20
C THR A 161 -3.77 -8.49 18.71
N LYS A 162 -2.56 -8.94 18.94
CA LYS A 162 -2.06 -10.26 18.59
C LYS A 162 -1.41 -10.93 19.80
N VAL A 163 -1.68 -12.22 19.97
CA VAL A 163 -1.06 -13.05 20.97
C VAL A 163 -0.28 -14.16 20.27
N ASP A 164 1.03 -14.22 20.49
CA ASP A 164 1.91 -15.27 20.00
C ASP A 164 2.22 -16.23 21.15
N PHE A 165 1.96 -17.52 20.95
CA PHE A 165 2.26 -18.57 21.91
C PHE A 165 3.13 -19.63 21.26
N ALA A 166 4.32 -19.92 21.86
CA ALA A 166 5.27 -20.93 21.41
C ALA A 166 5.30 -22.10 22.41
N PHE A 167 5.21 -23.32 21.93
CA PHE A 167 5.25 -24.57 22.70
C PHE A 167 6.69 -25.05 22.94
#